data_8fd2d13351e1bf17bb48755794084ee0
#
_entry.id   8fd2d13351e1bf17bb48755794084ee0
#
_cell.length_a   1.000
_cell.length_b   1.000
_cell.length_c   1.000
_cell.angle_alpha   90.00
_cell.angle_beta   90.00
_cell.angle_gamma   90.00
#
_symmetry.space_group_name_H-M   'P 1'
#
loop_
_entity.id
_entity.type
_entity.pdbx_description
1 polymer ?
#
loop_
_entity_poly.entity_id
_entity_poly.type
_entity_poly.pdbx_seq_one_letter_code
_entity_poly.pdbx_strand_id
1 'polypeptide(L)'
;MSMKYVDEYRDPELAKRISSEIAKLSGSRPLKLIEVCGGHTHTIYKHGIEDVLPHNIDLIHGPGCPVCVLPMGRIDDAIAIARMDDVIFTTFGDMMRVPGSKGSLLDAKAEDRKSVV
;
A
#
# COMPACT_ATOMS: atom_id res chain seq x y z
N MET A 1 1.08 1.65 -32.64
CA MET A 1 2.28 1.13 -31.97
C MET A 1 1.97 1.14 -30.46
N SER A 2 1.85 -0.01 -29.82
CA SER A 2 1.60 -0.09 -28.38
C SER A 2 2.86 0.37 -27.63
N MET A 3 2.68 1.27 -26.67
CA MET A 3 3.80 1.73 -25.83
C MET A 3 3.92 0.81 -24.60
N LYS A 4 5.05 0.11 -24.52
CA LYS A 4 5.38 -0.74 -23.37
C LYS A 4 5.26 0.06 -22.07
N TYR A 5 4.69 -0.55 -21.02
CA TYR A 5 4.40 0.05 -19.70
C TYR A 5 3.37 1.18 -19.67
N VAL A 6 2.77 1.55 -20.80
CA VAL A 6 1.67 2.53 -20.84
C VAL A 6 0.37 1.86 -21.23
N ASP A 7 0.33 1.24 -22.41
CA ASP A 7 -0.89 0.58 -22.89
C ASP A 7 -1.16 -0.73 -22.17
N GLU A 8 -0.13 -1.44 -21.76
CA GLU A 8 -0.24 -2.68 -20.97
C GLU A 8 -0.96 -2.47 -19.61
N TYR A 9 -0.81 -1.30 -18.99
CA TYR A 9 -1.50 -0.94 -17.74
C TYR A 9 -2.86 -0.28 -17.95
N ARG A 10 -3.35 -0.22 -19.18
CA ARG A 10 -4.65 0.37 -19.55
C ARG A 10 -5.50 -0.59 -20.37
N ASP A 11 -5.28 -1.87 -20.22
CA ASP A 11 -6.00 -2.92 -20.95
C ASP A 11 -7.34 -3.22 -20.23
N PRO A 12 -8.49 -2.80 -20.81
CA PRO A 12 -9.80 -3.02 -20.21
C PRO A 12 -10.22 -4.49 -20.23
N GLU A 13 -9.75 -5.28 -21.18
CA GLU A 13 -10.07 -6.70 -21.27
C GLU A 13 -9.34 -7.49 -20.17
N LEU A 14 -8.08 -7.13 -19.91
CA LEU A 14 -7.34 -7.68 -18.78
C LEU A 14 -8.00 -7.31 -17.45
N ALA A 15 -8.45 -6.06 -17.28
CA ALA A 15 -9.15 -5.61 -16.08
C ALA A 15 -10.45 -6.41 -15.84
N LYS A 16 -11.26 -6.64 -16.87
CA LYS A 16 -12.47 -7.47 -16.78
C LYS A 16 -12.16 -8.92 -16.41
N ARG A 17 -11.12 -9.51 -17.00
CA ARG A 17 -10.69 -10.87 -16.68
C ARG A 17 -10.27 -10.99 -15.22
N ILE A 18 -9.46 -10.05 -14.74
CA ILE A 18 -9.02 -10.02 -13.33
C ILE A 18 -10.22 -9.86 -12.40
N SER A 19 -11.16 -8.94 -12.69
CA SER A 19 -12.38 -8.77 -11.90
C SER A 19 -13.22 -10.06 -11.85
N SER A 20 -13.35 -10.78 -12.97
CA SER A 20 -14.04 -12.06 -13.01
C SER A 20 -13.35 -13.12 -12.13
N GLU A 21 -12.03 -13.19 -12.13
CA GLU A 21 -11.29 -14.10 -11.25
C GLU A 21 -11.42 -13.70 -9.77
N ILE A 22 -11.38 -12.41 -9.46
CA ILE A 22 -11.65 -11.90 -8.12
C ILE A 22 -13.04 -12.34 -7.65
N ALA A 23 -14.07 -12.22 -8.50
CA ALA A 23 -15.43 -12.65 -8.18
C ALA A 23 -15.51 -14.14 -7.83
N LYS A 24 -14.81 -14.99 -8.58
CA LYS A 24 -14.75 -16.43 -8.30
C LYS A 24 -14.07 -16.73 -6.96
N LEU A 25 -12.95 -16.05 -6.69
CA LEU A 25 -12.16 -16.28 -5.48
C LEU A 25 -12.80 -15.71 -4.22
N SER A 26 -13.44 -14.54 -4.31
CA SER A 26 -14.11 -13.91 -3.17
C SER A 26 -15.44 -14.59 -2.80
N GLY A 27 -16.10 -15.25 -3.76
CA GLY A 27 -17.41 -15.86 -3.57
C GLY A 27 -18.43 -14.85 -3.08
N SER A 28 -19.20 -15.20 -2.04
CA SER A 28 -20.19 -14.32 -1.42
C SER A 28 -19.70 -13.65 -0.13
N ARG A 29 -18.44 -13.86 0.26
CA ARG A 29 -17.90 -13.32 1.51
C ARG A 29 -17.70 -11.80 1.40
N PRO A 30 -18.25 -10.99 2.32
CA PRO A 30 -18.00 -9.56 2.32
C PRO A 30 -16.53 -9.29 2.69
N LEU A 31 -15.86 -8.49 1.87
CA LEU A 31 -14.47 -8.09 2.04
C LEU A 31 -14.38 -6.58 2.10
N LYS A 32 -13.63 -6.07 3.07
CA LYS A 32 -13.28 -4.64 3.16
C LYS A 32 -11.79 -4.47 2.98
N LEU A 33 -11.40 -3.66 2.01
CA LEU A 33 -10.01 -3.39 1.69
C LEU A 33 -9.75 -1.90 1.87
N ILE A 34 -8.71 -1.57 2.63
CA ILE A 34 -8.27 -0.18 2.81
C ILE A 34 -7.07 0.07 1.90
N GLU A 35 -7.18 1.06 1.05
CA GLU A 35 -6.04 1.61 0.34
C GLU A 35 -5.56 2.88 1.04
N VAL A 36 -4.25 3.10 1.07
CA VAL A 36 -3.64 4.17 1.89
C VAL A 36 -2.84 5.17 1.07
N CYS A 37 -3.04 5.22 -0.24
CA CYS A 37 -2.26 6.09 -1.13
C CYS A 37 -3.16 6.95 -2.00
N GLY A 38 -3.03 8.27 -1.92
CA GLY A 38 -3.80 9.20 -2.75
C GLY A 38 -3.62 8.98 -4.26
N GLY A 39 -2.48 8.49 -4.70
CA GLY A 39 -2.26 8.05 -6.09
C GLY A 39 -3.11 6.84 -6.48
N HIS A 40 -3.27 5.89 -5.57
CA HIS A 40 -4.17 4.75 -5.77
C HIS A 40 -5.63 5.20 -5.78
N THR A 41 -6.06 6.04 -4.84
CA THR A 41 -7.41 6.62 -4.82
C THR A 41 -7.72 7.30 -6.15
N HIS A 42 -6.81 8.16 -6.63
CA HIS A 42 -6.96 8.82 -7.92
C HIS A 42 -7.13 7.82 -9.08
N THR A 43 -6.32 6.77 -9.12
CA THR A 43 -6.36 5.76 -10.18
C THR A 43 -7.67 4.95 -10.12
N ILE A 44 -8.12 4.58 -8.93
CA ILE A 44 -9.37 3.85 -8.71
C ILE A 44 -10.55 4.64 -9.28
N TYR A 45 -10.68 5.92 -8.92
CA TYR A 45 -11.76 6.79 -9.42
C TYR A 45 -11.63 7.10 -10.91
N LYS A 46 -10.43 7.43 -11.37
CA LYS A 46 -10.19 7.75 -12.78
C LYS A 46 -10.57 6.62 -13.73
N HIS A 47 -10.41 5.39 -13.33
CA HIS A 47 -10.67 4.21 -14.15
C HIS A 47 -11.93 3.44 -13.76
N GLY A 48 -12.73 3.95 -12.81
CA GLY A 48 -13.97 3.30 -12.36
C GLY A 48 -13.75 1.89 -11.84
N ILE A 49 -12.66 1.66 -11.08
CA ILE A 49 -12.30 0.32 -10.60
C ILE A 49 -13.40 -0.25 -9.70
N GLU A 50 -14.05 0.58 -8.88
CA GLU A 50 -15.15 0.16 -8.01
C GLU A 50 -16.32 -0.41 -8.77
N ASP A 51 -16.63 0.16 -9.96
CA ASP A 51 -17.74 -0.29 -10.80
C ASP A 51 -17.53 -1.67 -11.43
N VAL A 52 -16.26 -2.09 -11.54
CA VAL A 52 -15.91 -3.39 -12.13
C VAL A 52 -15.59 -4.46 -11.09
N LEU A 53 -15.47 -4.09 -9.82
CA LEU A 53 -15.28 -5.05 -8.74
C LEU A 53 -16.59 -5.77 -8.36
N PRO A 54 -16.53 -7.00 -7.82
CA PRO A 54 -17.67 -7.67 -7.24
C PRO A 54 -18.30 -6.88 -6.10
N HIS A 55 -19.63 -6.85 -6.01
CA HIS A 55 -20.40 -6.08 -5.01
C HIS A 55 -20.12 -6.46 -3.55
N ASN A 56 -19.49 -7.60 -3.30
CA ASN A 56 -19.07 -8.02 -1.97
C ASN A 56 -17.71 -7.46 -1.54
N ILE A 57 -17.05 -6.70 -2.40
CA ILE A 57 -15.79 -6.03 -2.11
C ILE A 57 -16.03 -4.53 -1.96
N ASP A 58 -15.73 -4.03 -0.77
CA ASP A 58 -15.86 -2.63 -0.39
C ASP A 58 -14.45 -2.01 -0.28
N LEU A 59 -14.17 -0.98 -1.07
CA LEU A 59 -12.92 -0.23 -1.01
C LEU A 59 -13.08 0.96 -0.06
N ILE A 60 -12.23 1.00 0.95
CA ILE A 60 -12.20 2.11 1.91
C ILE A 60 -10.96 2.94 1.62
N HIS A 61 -11.17 4.23 1.31
CA HIS A 61 -10.07 5.16 1.09
C HIS A 61 -9.51 5.64 2.42
N GLY A 62 -8.24 5.33 2.64
CA GLY A 62 -7.54 5.62 3.88
C GLY A 62 -7.03 7.06 3.98
N PRO A 63 -6.26 7.38 5.04
CA PRO A 63 -5.85 8.75 5.39
C PRO A 63 -4.78 9.34 4.46
N GLY A 64 -4.37 8.62 3.44
CA GLY A 64 -3.30 9.02 2.53
C GLY A 64 -2.02 8.19 2.70
N CYS A 65 -1.01 8.52 1.91
CA CYS A 65 0.27 7.82 1.92
C CYS A 65 1.06 8.16 3.20
N PRO A 66 1.49 7.18 4.01
CA PRO A 66 2.29 7.43 5.21
C PRO A 66 3.55 8.25 4.94
N VAL A 67 4.23 8.00 3.81
CA VAL A 67 5.42 8.76 3.39
C VAL A 67 5.12 10.27 3.22
N CYS A 68 3.91 10.62 2.78
CA CYS A 68 3.52 11.98 2.47
C CYS A 68 2.89 12.73 3.65
N VAL A 69 2.25 12.01 4.58
CA VAL A 69 1.42 12.64 5.63
C VAL A 69 1.99 12.53 7.03
N LEU A 70 2.92 11.60 7.29
CA LEU A 70 3.50 11.45 8.62
C LEU A 70 4.51 12.57 8.93
N PRO A 71 4.36 13.29 10.03
CA PRO A 71 5.37 14.25 10.46
C PRO A 71 6.62 13.53 10.96
N MET A 72 7.77 14.19 10.84
CA MET A 72 9.09 13.64 11.20
C MET A 72 9.15 13.04 12.62
N GLY A 73 8.47 13.64 13.60
CA GLY A 73 8.41 13.10 14.95
C GLY A 73 7.77 11.70 15.02
N ARG A 74 6.83 11.37 14.11
CA ARG A 74 6.28 10.01 14.04
C ARG A 74 7.23 9.01 13.40
N ILE A 75 8.11 9.48 12.55
CA ILE A 75 9.20 8.64 12.03
C ILE A 75 10.20 8.33 13.15
N ASP A 76 10.52 9.30 13.99
CA ASP A 76 11.37 9.08 15.17
C ASP A 76 10.75 8.10 16.16
N ASP A 77 9.43 8.20 16.42
CA ASP A 77 8.69 7.23 17.24
C ASP A 77 8.76 5.82 16.65
N ALA A 78 8.55 5.71 15.33
CA ALA A 78 8.63 4.43 14.62
C ALA A 78 10.02 3.80 14.72
N ILE A 79 11.08 4.60 14.59
CA ILE A 79 12.47 4.16 14.74
C ILE A 79 12.74 3.69 16.18
N ALA A 80 12.22 4.42 17.17
CA ALA A 80 12.37 4.05 18.57
C ALA A 80 11.65 2.71 18.88
N ILE A 81 10.44 2.52 18.37
CA ILE A 81 9.68 1.28 18.53
C ILE A 81 10.38 0.11 17.82
N ALA A 82 10.88 0.33 16.61
CA ALA A 82 11.59 -0.69 15.84
C ALA A 82 12.89 -1.19 16.51
N ARG A 83 13.45 -0.40 17.42
CA ARG A 83 14.65 -0.76 18.22
C ARG A 83 14.34 -1.49 19.52
N MET A 84 13.08 -1.73 19.84
CA MET A 84 12.70 -2.48 21.05
C MET A 84 12.90 -3.99 20.81
N ASP A 85 13.43 -4.68 21.79
CA ASP A 85 13.86 -6.09 21.68
C ASP A 85 12.71 -7.06 21.31
N ASP A 86 11.51 -6.85 21.80
CA ASP A 86 10.36 -7.75 21.63
C ASP A 86 9.38 -7.29 20.56
N VAL A 87 9.80 -6.41 19.63
CA VAL A 87 8.95 -5.86 18.60
C VAL A 87 9.38 -6.34 17.22
N ILE A 88 8.42 -6.79 16.42
CA ILE A 88 8.58 -6.96 14.97
C ILE A 88 7.86 -5.79 14.30
N PHE A 89 8.63 -4.86 13.77
CA PHE A 89 8.11 -3.69 13.07
C PHE A 89 7.93 -3.97 11.59
N THR A 90 6.73 -3.85 11.06
CA THR A 90 6.42 -4.05 9.65
C THR A 90 6.05 -2.74 8.98
N THR A 91 6.56 -2.49 7.77
CA THR A 91 6.30 -1.27 7.04
C THR A 91 6.44 -1.45 5.53
N PHE A 92 6.08 -0.43 4.77
CA PHE A 92 6.32 -0.38 3.32
C PHE A 92 7.79 -0.08 3.02
N GLY A 93 8.31 -0.61 1.93
CA GLY A 93 9.72 -0.47 1.57
C GLY A 93 10.18 0.97 1.33
N ASP A 94 9.31 1.84 0.83
CA ASP A 94 9.56 3.27 0.64
C ASP A 94 9.59 4.03 1.98
N MET A 95 8.76 3.63 2.94
CA MET A 95 8.73 4.20 4.29
C MET A 95 10.05 4.00 5.04
N MET A 96 10.77 2.91 4.78
CA MET A 96 12.06 2.62 5.40
C MET A 96 13.14 3.67 5.13
N ARG A 97 12.99 4.42 4.03
CA ARG A 97 13.96 5.45 3.58
C ARG A 97 13.60 6.86 4.03
N VAL A 98 12.44 7.04 4.64
CA VAL A 98 12.01 8.37 5.12
C VAL A 98 12.89 8.77 6.30
N PRO A 99 13.56 9.93 6.24
CA PRO A 99 14.45 10.36 7.31
C PRO A 99 13.64 10.87 8.52
N GLY A 100 14.02 10.40 9.69
CA GLY A 100 13.72 11.04 10.97
C GLY A 100 14.80 12.05 11.35
N SER A 101 14.78 12.52 12.59
CA SER A 101 15.75 13.48 13.10
C SER A 101 17.18 12.89 13.26
N LYS A 102 17.31 11.59 13.46
CA LYS A 102 18.59 10.89 13.74
C LYS A 102 18.79 9.62 12.91
N GLY A 103 18.18 9.52 11.75
CA GLY A 103 18.28 8.35 10.89
C GLY A 103 16.94 7.93 10.31
N SER A 104 16.87 6.70 9.84
CA SER A 104 15.72 6.10 9.18
C SER A 104 15.43 4.71 9.74
N LEU A 105 14.29 4.13 9.35
CA LEU A 105 14.00 2.72 9.65
C LEU A 105 14.99 1.76 8.96
N LEU A 106 15.60 2.20 7.85
CA LEU A 106 16.63 1.42 7.19
C LEU A 106 17.90 1.32 8.04
N ASP A 107 18.26 2.39 8.75
CA ASP A 107 19.37 2.40 9.69
C ASP A 107 19.08 1.50 10.89
N ALA A 108 17.86 1.59 11.46
CA ALA A 108 17.42 0.69 12.53
C ALA A 108 17.47 -0.78 12.11
N LYS A 109 17.07 -1.10 10.88
CA LYS A 109 17.19 -2.46 10.32
C LYS A 109 18.64 -2.91 10.18
N ALA A 110 19.55 -2.01 9.86
CA ALA A 110 20.97 -2.33 9.74
C ALA A 110 21.63 -2.63 11.10
N GLU A 111 21.13 -1.99 12.16
CA GLU A 111 21.57 -2.22 13.54
C GLU A 111 21.07 -3.58 14.07
N ASP A 112 19.78 -3.88 13.84
CA ASP A 112 19.14 -5.16 14.20
C ASP A 112 18.40 -5.76 13.00
N ARG A 113 18.98 -6.79 12.41
CA ARG A 113 18.45 -7.44 11.19
C ARG A 113 17.11 -8.16 11.36
N LYS A 114 16.55 -8.26 12.56
CA LYS A 114 15.39 -9.11 12.87
C LYS A 114 14.10 -8.31 13.07
N SER A 115 14.17 -7.09 13.54
CA SER A 115 13.01 -6.34 14.03
C SER A 115 12.25 -5.55 12.96
N VAL A 116 12.84 -5.27 11.79
CA VAL A 116 12.17 -4.49 10.74
C VAL A 116 11.97 -5.31 9.46
N VAL A 117 10.71 -5.46 9.07
CA VAL A 117 10.26 -6.24 7.89
C VAL A 117 9.47 -5.36 6.93
#